data_627e11304ebae5e1f719f0cf3d7da177
#
_entry.id   627e11304ebae5e1f719f0cf3d7da177
#
_cell.length_a   1.000
_cell.length_b   1.000
_cell.length_c   1.000
_cell.angle_alpha   90.00
_cell.angle_beta   90.00
_cell.angle_gamma   90.00
#
_symmetry.space_group_name_H-M   'P 1'
#
loop_
_entity.id
_entity.type
_entity.pdbx_description
1 polymer ?
#
loop_
_entity_poly.entity_id
_entity_poly.type
_entity_poly.pdbx_seq_one_letter_code
_entity_poly.pdbx_strand_id
1 'polypeptide(L)'
;MELLFLAVLILTMAAALASGYPVACALPGSAIITITLAALAGWAFAGDSSAYFYQGGPIEWLSAGVTNFRGIYWEVERDTLIAIPLFVFMGNMLQRSKIAEDLLITMAQLFGPIPGGLGISVVFVGALLAATTGILGATVVAMGLISLPAMLRNNYSQPLATGTIAASGTLGQIIPPSIVLIILADHLASAVDQAGTARQVLYKQSTGNFSMPSEFGVVSTTAGDMFLGALRPGLVLVGLYMANILVLA
;
A
#
# COMPACT_ATOMS: atom_id res chain seq x y z
N MET A 1 27.89 -10.01 0.31
CA MET A 1 27.09 -10.65 1.38
C MET A 1 25.72 -10.00 1.57
N GLU A 2 25.61 -8.68 1.54
CA GLU A 2 24.33 -7.95 1.69
C GLU A 2 23.26 -8.40 0.67
N LEU A 3 23.62 -8.51 -0.60
CA LEU A 3 22.69 -8.99 -1.64
C LEU A 3 22.23 -10.44 -1.42
N LEU A 4 23.06 -11.26 -0.78
CA LEU A 4 22.70 -12.65 -0.46
C LEU A 4 21.63 -12.67 0.65
N PHE A 5 21.80 -11.89 1.72
CA PHE A 5 20.79 -11.81 2.79
C PHE A 5 19.51 -11.12 2.34
N LEU A 6 19.59 -10.15 1.42
CA LEU A 6 18.42 -9.59 0.75
C LEU A 6 17.66 -10.67 -0.06
N ALA A 7 18.39 -11.48 -0.82
CA ALA A 7 17.78 -12.59 -1.56
C ALA A 7 17.14 -13.63 -0.61
N VAL A 8 17.80 -13.96 0.50
CA VAL A 8 17.25 -14.85 1.54
C VAL A 8 15.98 -14.25 2.13
N LEU A 9 15.95 -12.96 2.43
CA LEU A 9 14.74 -12.27 2.93
C LEU A 9 13.59 -12.39 1.94
N ILE A 10 13.83 -12.11 0.67
CA ILE A 10 12.80 -12.19 -0.38
C ILE A 10 12.30 -13.62 -0.55
N LEU A 11 13.21 -14.60 -0.56
CA LEU A 11 12.85 -16.02 -0.72
C LEU A 11 12.06 -16.55 0.48
N THR A 12 12.48 -16.24 1.71
CA THR A 12 11.77 -16.67 2.93
C THR A 12 10.41 -16.02 3.01
N MET A 13 10.29 -14.73 2.65
CA MET A 13 9.02 -14.02 2.59
C MET A 13 8.10 -14.64 1.52
N ALA A 14 8.59 -14.89 0.31
CA ALA A 14 7.82 -15.52 -0.76
C ALA A 14 7.37 -16.93 -0.38
N ALA A 15 8.24 -17.72 0.23
CA ALA A 15 7.92 -19.08 0.70
C ALA A 15 6.86 -19.05 1.81
N ALA A 16 6.97 -18.12 2.76
CA ALA A 16 6.01 -17.99 3.84
C ALA A 16 4.62 -17.57 3.31
N LEU A 17 4.56 -16.64 2.35
CA LEU A 17 3.31 -16.24 1.71
C LEU A 17 2.72 -17.35 0.85
N ALA A 18 3.54 -18.10 0.11
CA ALA A 18 3.11 -19.22 -0.71
C ALA A 18 2.57 -20.40 0.12
N SER A 19 3.04 -20.59 1.35
CA SER A 19 2.57 -21.62 2.26
C SER A 19 1.24 -21.29 2.95
N GLY A 20 0.65 -20.10 2.68
CA GLY A 20 -0.66 -19.71 3.21
C GLY A 20 -0.64 -19.10 4.61
N TYR A 21 0.53 -18.81 5.16
CA TYR A 21 0.61 -18.09 6.44
C TYR A 21 0.03 -16.68 6.34
N PRO A 22 -0.65 -16.20 7.40
CA PRO A 22 -1.12 -14.82 7.45
C PRO A 22 0.04 -13.83 7.24
N VAL A 23 -0.19 -12.81 6.40
CA VAL A 23 0.83 -11.78 6.06
C VAL A 23 1.41 -11.14 7.31
N ALA A 24 0.58 -10.91 8.34
CA ALA A 24 0.99 -10.36 9.63
C ALA A 24 2.05 -11.20 10.36
N CYS A 25 2.11 -12.50 10.10
CA CYS A 25 3.12 -13.41 10.66
C CYS A 25 4.27 -13.66 9.66
N ALA A 26 3.96 -13.71 8.36
CA ALA A 26 4.92 -14.01 7.31
C ALA A 26 6.02 -12.93 7.19
N LEU A 27 5.63 -11.64 7.22
CA LEU A 27 6.58 -10.53 7.09
C LEU A 27 7.55 -10.43 8.29
N PRO A 28 7.10 -10.31 9.55
CA PRO A 28 8.03 -10.25 10.66
C PRO A 28 8.79 -11.56 10.87
N GLY A 29 8.17 -12.71 10.60
CA GLY A 29 8.82 -14.01 10.70
C GLY A 29 9.99 -14.16 9.70
N SER A 30 9.81 -13.75 8.45
CA SER A 30 10.91 -13.76 7.46
C SER A 30 12.05 -12.83 7.83
N ALA A 31 11.75 -11.65 8.39
CA ALA A 31 12.77 -10.72 8.87
C ALA A 31 13.59 -11.30 10.04
N ILE A 32 12.91 -11.89 11.04
CA ILE A 32 13.58 -12.54 12.18
C ILE A 32 14.47 -13.69 11.71
N ILE A 33 14.00 -14.55 10.81
CA ILE A 33 14.78 -15.66 10.23
C ILE A 33 16.04 -15.11 9.53
N THR A 34 15.89 -14.07 8.72
CA THR A 34 17.01 -13.49 7.98
C THR A 34 18.04 -12.84 8.91
N ILE A 35 17.60 -12.11 9.93
CA ILE A 35 18.50 -11.50 10.94
C ILE A 35 19.25 -12.57 11.71
N THR A 36 18.58 -13.65 12.13
CA THR A 36 19.23 -14.75 12.84
C THR A 36 20.24 -15.52 11.97
N LEU A 37 19.90 -15.75 10.70
CA LEU A 37 20.83 -16.36 9.74
C LEU A 37 22.05 -15.48 9.48
N ALA A 38 21.86 -14.15 9.35
CA ALA A 38 22.97 -13.20 9.19
C ALA A 38 23.88 -13.17 10.40
N ALA A 39 23.32 -13.20 11.61
CA ALA A 39 24.08 -13.26 12.87
C ALA A 39 24.87 -14.58 13.02
N LEU A 40 24.24 -15.71 12.71
CA LEU A 40 24.90 -17.03 12.74
C LEU A 40 26.02 -17.14 11.70
N ALA A 41 25.78 -16.63 10.49
CA ALA A 41 26.80 -16.58 9.45
C ALA A 41 27.97 -15.67 9.83
N GLY A 42 27.70 -14.50 10.43
CA GLY A 42 28.72 -13.60 10.95
C GLY A 42 29.58 -14.27 12.01
N TRP A 43 28.96 -14.95 12.96
CA TRP A 43 29.67 -15.72 13.99
C TRP A 43 30.51 -16.86 13.41
N ALA A 44 29.96 -17.62 12.45
CA ALA A 44 30.64 -18.79 11.89
C ALA A 44 31.79 -18.45 10.94
N PHE A 45 31.66 -17.39 10.11
CA PHE A 45 32.61 -17.05 9.08
C PHE A 45 33.55 -15.88 9.42
N ALA A 46 33.08 -14.93 10.22
CA ALA A 46 33.84 -13.73 10.58
C ALA A 46 34.23 -13.68 12.06
N GLY A 47 33.75 -14.60 12.89
CA GLY A 47 33.99 -14.61 14.33
C GLY A 47 33.21 -13.53 15.12
N ASP A 48 32.41 -12.72 14.44
CA ASP A 48 31.60 -11.66 15.02
C ASP A 48 30.18 -11.68 14.46
N SER A 49 29.19 -11.75 15.35
CA SER A 49 27.78 -11.78 14.98
C SER A 49 27.28 -10.50 14.33
N SER A 50 28.00 -9.40 14.43
CA SER A 50 27.68 -8.09 13.85
C SER A 50 28.33 -7.84 12.49
N ALA A 51 29.20 -8.73 12.02
CA ALA A 51 30.02 -8.52 10.83
C ALA A 51 29.25 -8.24 9.52
N TYR A 52 28.00 -8.66 9.42
CA TYR A 52 27.15 -8.48 8.23
C TYR A 52 26.03 -7.44 8.42
N PHE A 53 26.09 -6.67 9.51
CA PHE A 53 25.16 -5.57 9.75
C PHE A 53 25.85 -4.23 9.47
N TYR A 54 25.19 -3.37 8.68
CA TYR A 54 25.74 -2.08 8.27
C TYR A 54 25.90 -1.10 9.42
N GLN A 55 24.97 -1.12 10.39
CA GLN A 55 25.02 -0.35 11.63
C GLN A 55 24.39 -1.19 12.75
N GLY A 56 25.06 -1.24 13.88
CA GLY A 56 24.58 -2.01 15.01
C GLY A 56 24.76 -3.51 14.88
N GLY A 57 24.27 -4.26 15.85
CA GLY A 57 24.32 -5.72 15.86
C GLY A 57 22.93 -6.35 15.69
N PRO A 58 22.85 -7.69 15.66
CA PRO A 58 21.58 -8.41 15.51
C PRO A 58 20.56 -8.04 16.60
N ILE A 59 21.00 -7.71 17.80
CA ILE A 59 20.14 -7.29 18.92
C ILE A 59 19.50 -5.94 18.62
N GLU A 60 20.22 -4.99 18.03
CA GLU A 60 19.69 -3.67 17.66
C GLU A 60 18.65 -3.78 16.55
N TRP A 61 18.89 -4.61 15.55
CA TRP A 61 17.91 -4.86 14.48
C TRP A 61 16.65 -5.58 14.98
N LEU A 62 16.78 -6.53 15.88
CA LEU A 62 15.64 -7.17 16.54
C LEU A 62 14.91 -6.20 17.47
N SER A 63 15.65 -5.38 18.22
CA SER A 63 15.06 -4.37 19.10
C SER A 63 14.35 -3.26 18.32
N ALA A 64 14.85 -2.88 17.15
CA ALA A 64 14.17 -1.93 16.26
C ALA A 64 12.78 -2.46 15.85
N GLY A 65 12.64 -3.76 15.57
CA GLY A 65 11.35 -4.40 15.36
C GLY A 65 10.43 -4.29 16.58
N VAL A 66 10.94 -4.56 17.78
CA VAL A 66 10.18 -4.44 19.03
C VAL A 66 9.83 -2.97 19.34
N THR A 67 10.74 -2.04 19.06
CA THR A 67 10.50 -0.60 19.23
C THR A 67 9.41 -0.11 18.29
N ASN A 68 9.36 -0.60 17.06
CA ASN A 68 8.28 -0.31 16.14
C ASN A 68 6.93 -0.86 16.63
N PHE A 69 6.89 -2.07 17.21
CA PHE A 69 5.71 -2.59 17.88
C PHE A 69 5.29 -1.73 19.09
N ARG A 70 6.25 -1.27 19.85
CA ARG A 70 6.01 -0.38 20.99
C ARG A 70 5.50 0.99 20.53
N GLY A 71 6.01 1.51 19.41
CA GLY A 71 5.52 2.71 18.76
C GLY A 71 4.06 2.58 18.32
N ILE A 72 3.67 1.44 17.73
CA ILE A 72 2.27 1.16 17.36
C ILE A 72 1.36 1.09 18.59
N TYR A 73 1.83 0.49 19.70
CA TYR A 73 1.02 0.32 20.91
C TYR A 73 0.91 1.58 21.77
N TRP A 74 1.94 2.44 21.75
CA TRP A 74 2.05 3.61 22.65
C TRP A 74 1.65 4.93 21.98
N GLU A 75 1.67 4.98 20.65
CA GLU A 75 1.26 6.16 19.89
C GLU A 75 -0.20 6.03 19.38
N VAL A 76 -1.11 5.73 20.29
CA VAL A 76 -2.58 5.73 20.02
C VAL A 76 -3.05 7.13 19.58
N GLU A 77 -2.27 8.17 19.80
CA GLU A 77 -2.53 9.55 19.39
C GLU A 77 -2.12 9.85 17.93
N ARG A 78 -1.55 8.88 17.20
CA ARG A 78 -1.32 9.09 15.74
C ARG A 78 -2.64 9.02 15.00
N ASP A 79 -3.08 10.15 14.48
CA ASP A 79 -4.27 10.28 13.63
C ASP A 79 -4.25 9.29 12.46
N THR A 80 -3.07 8.96 11.96
CA THR A 80 -2.83 7.99 10.88
C THR A 80 -3.31 6.58 11.25
N LEU A 81 -3.07 6.12 12.49
CA LEU A 81 -3.47 4.79 12.94
C LEU A 81 -4.98 4.70 13.19
N ILE A 82 -5.61 5.78 13.62
CA ILE A 82 -7.06 5.86 13.81
C ILE A 82 -7.81 5.83 12.47
N ALA A 83 -7.22 6.41 11.43
CA ALA A 83 -7.81 6.42 10.10
C ALA A 83 -8.01 5.01 9.53
N ILE A 84 -7.09 4.06 9.78
CA ILE A 84 -7.16 2.69 9.25
C ILE A 84 -8.43 1.95 9.69
N PRO A 85 -8.75 1.79 10.99
CA PRO A 85 -9.97 1.12 11.41
C PRO A 85 -11.24 1.86 10.97
N LEU A 86 -11.22 3.19 10.88
CA LEU A 86 -12.36 3.96 10.38
C LEU A 86 -12.61 3.70 8.88
N PHE A 87 -11.56 3.60 8.05
CA PHE A 87 -11.70 3.22 6.64
C PHE A 87 -12.19 1.79 6.46
N VAL A 88 -11.69 0.86 7.26
CA VAL A 88 -12.19 -0.53 7.26
C VAL A 88 -13.67 -0.57 7.65
N PHE A 89 -14.06 0.19 8.66
CA PHE A 89 -15.47 0.29 9.07
C PHE A 89 -16.33 0.88 7.96
N MET A 90 -15.91 2.00 7.35
CA MET A 90 -16.60 2.63 6.23
C MET A 90 -16.77 1.66 5.04
N GLY A 91 -15.70 0.95 4.66
CA GLY A 91 -15.75 -0.05 3.58
C GLY A 91 -16.74 -1.19 3.88
N ASN A 92 -16.75 -1.72 5.11
CA ASN A 92 -17.70 -2.75 5.53
C ASN A 92 -19.16 -2.23 5.50
N MET A 93 -19.39 -1.00 5.92
CA MET A 93 -20.72 -0.39 5.86
C MET A 93 -21.22 -0.23 4.41
N LEU A 94 -20.34 0.22 3.51
CA LEU A 94 -20.67 0.35 2.08
C LEU A 94 -21.01 -1.01 1.44
N GLN A 95 -20.26 -2.05 1.76
CA GLN A 95 -20.52 -3.40 1.25
C GLN A 95 -21.85 -3.97 1.77
N ARG A 96 -22.14 -3.77 3.05
CA ARG A 96 -23.37 -4.29 3.67
C ARG A 96 -24.64 -3.52 3.32
N SER A 97 -24.50 -2.25 2.95
CA SER A 97 -25.63 -1.38 2.61
C SER A 97 -26.22 -1.62 1.22
N LYS A 98 -25.64 -2.53 0.41
CA LYS A 98 -25.97 -2.77 -1.00
C LYS A 98 -25.78 -1.58 -1.95
N ILE A 99 -25.27 -0.45 -1.46
CA ILE A 99 -25.02 0.75 -2.27
C ILE A 99 -24.15 0.41 -3.48
N ALA A 100 -23.16 -0.47 -3.29
CA ALA A 100 -22.27 -0.94 -4.34
C ALA A 100 -23.03 -1.63 -5.50
N GLU A 101 -23.99 -2.49 -5.16
CA GLU A 101 -24.80 -3.23 -6.12
C GLU A 101 -25.75 -2.29 -6.87
N ASP A 102 -26.45 -1.43 -6.15
CA ASP A 102 -27.39 -0.46 -6.72
C ASP A 102 -26.65 0.54 -7.62
N LEU A 103 -25.45 0.99 -7.21
CA LEU A 103 -24.62 1.86 -8.01
C LEU A 103 -24.16 1.19 -9.31
N LEU A 104 -23.76 -0.08 -9.24
CA LEU A 104 -23.35 -0.83 -10.43
C LEU A 104 -24.52 -0.97 -11.42
N ILE A 105 -25.73 -1.31 -10.94
CA ILE A 105 -26.93 -1.43 -11.77
C ILE A 105 -27.27 -0.08 -12.42
N THR A 106 -27.26 0.99 -11.64
CA THR A 106 -27.55 2.34 -12.14
C THR A 106 -26.55 2.80 -13.20
N MET A 107 -25.25 2.56 -12.96
CA MET A 107 -24.19 2.90 -13.90
C MET A 107 -24.25 2.01 -15.16
N ALA A 108 -24.60 0.72 -15.02
CA ALA A 108 -24.81 -0.16 -16.15
C ALA A 108 -25.98 0.30 -17.04
N GLN A 109 -27.05 0.85 -16.44
CA GLN A 109 -28.15 1.46 -17.20
C GLN A 109 -27.74 2.77 -17.89
N LEU A 110 -26.93 3.59 -17.22
CA LEU A 110 -26.46 4.87 -17.76
C LEU A 110 -25.53 4.66 -18.97
N PHE A 111 -24.62 3.73 -18.89
CA PHE A 111 -23.65 3.42 -19.95
C PHE A 111 -24.15 2.32 -20.91
N GLY A 112 -25.34 1.77 -20.67
CA GLY A 112 -25.91 0.67 -21.46
C GLY A 112 -25.93 0.86 -22.98
N PRO A 113 -26.19 2.07 -23.53
CA PRO A 113 -26.16 2.31 -24.96
C PRO A 113 -24.74 2.26 -25.57
N ILE A 114 -23.70 2.30 -24.77
CA ILE A 114 -22.31 2.36 -25.24
C ILE A 114 -21.76 0.92 -25.34
N PRO A 115 -21.08 0.56 -26.47
CA PRO A 115 -20.37 -0.72 -26.55
C PRO A 115 -19.39 -0.83 -25.39
N GLY A 116 -19.40 -1.95 -24.66
CA GLY A 116 -18.59 -2.08 -23.45
C GLY A 116 -19.11 -1.35 -22.21
N GLY A 117 -20.31 -0.76 -22.25
CA GLY A 117 -20.86 0.07 -21.19
C GLY A 117 -20.91 -0.60 -19.81
N LEU A 118 -21.20 -1.89 -19.75
CA LEU A 118 -21.16 -2.66 -18.51
C LEU A 118 -19.73 -2.75 -17.94
N GLY A 119 -18.74 -2.98 -18.80
CA GLY A 119 -17.33 -3.01 -18.39
C GLY A 119 -16.85 -1.65 -17.87
N ILE A 120 -17.25 -0.55 -18.51
CA ILE A 120 -17.01 0.82 -18.07
C ILE A 120 -17.62 1.05 -16.69
N SER A 121 -18.87 0.60 -16.49
CA SER A 121 -19.56 0.69 -15.19
C SER A 121 -18.81 -0.06 -14.10
N VAL A 122 -18.29 -1.25 -14.40
CA VAL A 122 -17.48 -2.05 -13.47
C VAL A 122 -16.19 -1.33 -13.08
N VAL A 123 -15.49 -0.71 -14.04
CA VAL A 123 -14.28 0.07 -13.73
C VAL A 123 -14.60 1.28 -12.87
N PHE A 124 -15.65 2.03 -13.22
CA PHE A 124 -16.04 3.23 -12.50
C PHE A 124 -16.48 2.92 -11.06
N VAL A 125 -17.39 1.97 -10.91
CA VAL A 125 -17.90 1.55 -9.59
C VAL A 125 -16.79 0.86 -8.79
N GLY A 126 -15.97 0.04 -9.44
CA GLY A 126 -14.80 -0.57 -8.82
C GLY A 126 -13.81 0.45 -8.30
N ALA A 127 -13.54 1.52 -9.06
CA ALA A 127 -12.68 2.61 -8.61
C ALA A 127 -13.26 3.35 -7.38
N LEU A 128 -14.56 3.63 -7.38
CA LEU A 128 -15.24 4.27 -6.25
C LEU A 128 -15.22 3.39 -4.99
N LEU A 129 -15.57 2.11 -5.13
CA LEU A 129 -15.56 1.17 -4.01
C LEU A 129 -14.14 0.92 -3.51
N ALA A 130 -13.21 0.76 -4.41
CA ALA A 130 -11.81 0.55 -4.07
C ALA A 130 -11.24 1.74 -3.28
N ALA A 131 -11.55 2.97 -3.70
CA ALA A 131 -11.17 4.19 -2.99
C ALA A 131 -11.77 4.25 -1.58
N THR A 132 -13.00 3.79 -1.39
CA THR A 132 -13.66 3.84 -0.07
C THR A 132 -13.23 2.71 0.87
N THR A 133 -12.87 1.54 0.35
CA THR A 133 -12.49 0.39 1.18
C THR A 133 -11.00 0.37 1.53
N GLY A 134 -10.15 0.88 0.64
CA GLY A 134 -8.69 0.83 0.78
C GLY A 134 -8.09 -0.58 0.86
N ILE A 135 -8.91 -1.63 0.70
CA ILE A 135 -8.51 -3.04 0.81
C ILE A 135 -8.73 -3.74 -0.53
N LEU A 136 -7.65 -3.94 -1.27
CA LEU A 136 -7.65 -4.51 -2.61
C LEU A 136 -8.37 -5.87 -2.69
N GLY A 137 -7.98 -6.82 -1.85
CA GLY A 137 -8.53 -8.18 -1.92
C GLY A 137 -10.03 -8.24 -1.69
N ALA A 138 -10.54 -7.52 -0.69
CA ALA A 138 -11.95 -7.48 -0.37
C ALA A 138 -12.77 -6.86 -1.52
N THR A 139 -12.26 -5.79 -2.13
CA THR A 139 -12.91 -5.10 -3.24
C THR A 139 -12.96 -5.97 -4.50
N VAL A 140 -11.86 -6.62 -4.86
CA VAL A 140 -11.82 -7.54 -6.02
C VAL A 140 -12.80 -8.68 -5.84
N VAL A 141 -12.86 -9.30 -4.65
CA VAL A 141 -13.80 -10.39 -4.37
C VAL A 141 -15.25 -9.90 -4.41
N ALA A 142 -15.56 -8.77 -3.76
CA ALA A 142 -16.91 -8.20 -3.78
C ALA A 142 -17.37 -7.84 -5.19
N MET A 143 -16.53 -7.15 -5.97
CA MET A 143 -16.81 -6.80 -7.35
C MET A 143 -16.91 -8.05 -8.23
N GLY A 144 -16.09 -9.08 -7.97
CA GLY A 144 -16.16 -10.36 -8.67
C GLY A 144 -17.52 -11.05 -8.49
N LEU A 145 -18.01 -11.11 -7.26
CA LEU A 145 -19.30 -11.73 -6.95
C LEU A 145 -20.48 -11.00 -7.62
N ILE A 146 -20.45 -9.68 -7.69
CA ILE A 146 -21.52 -8.85 -8.24
C ILE A 146 -21.41 -8.75 -9.76
N SER A 147 -20.24 -8.43 -10.30
CA SER A 147 -20.05 -8.01 -11.69
C SER A 147 -19.78 -9.17 -12.63
N LEU A 148 -19.07 -10.22 -12.20
CA LEU A 148 -18.68 -11.31 -13.08
C LEU A 148 -19.88 -12.05 -13.69
N PRO A 149 -20.91 -12.44 -12.93
CA PRO A 149 -22.10 -13.06 -13.51
C PRO A 149 -22.83 -12.16 -14.52
N ALA A 150 -22.88 -10.85 -14.24
CA ALA A 150 -23.50 -9.87 -15.14
C ALA A 150 -22.70 -9.72 -16.45
N MET A 151 -21.37 -9.63 -16.37
CA MET A 151 -20.51 -9.53 -17.56
C MET A 151 -20.58 -10.78 -18.43
N LEU A 152 -20.54 -11.98 -17.84
CA LEU A 152 -20.63 -13.24 -18.57
C LEU A 152 -21.99 -13.42 -19.26
N ARG A 153 -23.09 -12.99 -18.62
CA ARG A 153 -24.44 -12.99 -19.23
C ARG A 153 -24.54 -12.03 -20.42
N ASN A 154 -23.74 -10.97 -20.44
CA ASN A 154 -23.67 -10.00 -21.54
C ASN A 154 -22.57 -10.34 -22.57
N ASN A 155 -22.19 -11.61 -22.66
CA ASN A 155 -21.25 -12.16 -23.65
C ASN A 155 -19.83 -11.58 -23.60
N TYR A 156 -19.38 -11.01 -22.45
CA TYR A 156 -17.99 -10.66 -22.28
C TYR A 156 -17.12 -11.92 -22.24
N SER A 157 -15.96 -11.88 -22.86
CA SER A 157 -14.99 -12.97 -22.74
C SER A 157 -14.52 -13.10 -21.30
N GLN A 158 -14.33 -14.33 -20.84
CA GLN A 158 -13.93 -14.59 -19.46
C GLN A 158 -12.62 -13.88 -19.06
N PRO A 159 -11.56 -13.84 -19.91
CA PRO A 159 -10.35 -13.10 -19.60
C PRO A 159 -10.57 -11.59 -19.46
N LEU A 160 -11.42 -10.99 -20.33
CA LEU A 160 -11.74 -9.57 -20.26
C LEU A 160 -12.53 -9.24 -19.00
N ALA A 161 -13.55 -10.04 -18.65
CA ALA A 161 -14.35 -9.82 -17.46
C ALA A 161 -13.52 -9.92 -16.17
N THR A 162 -12.75 -10.99 -16.01
CA THR A 162 -11.90 -11.19 -14.82
C THR A 162 -10.77 -10.16 -14.75
N GLY A 163 -10.14 -9.83 -15.87
CA GLY A 163 -9.11 -8.81 -15.96
C GLY A 163 -9.62 -7.42 -15.59
N THR A 164 -10.80 -7.03 -16.08
CA THR A 164 -11.46 -5.76 -15.75
C THR A 164 -11.75 -5.66 -14.25
N ILE A 165 -12.29 -6.71 -13.64
CA ILE A 165 -12.61 -6.74 -12.21
C ILE A 165 -11.34 -6.65 -11.37
N ALA A 166 -10.32 -7.41 -11.70
CA ALA A 166 -9.04 -7.37 -11.01
C ALA A 166 -8.37 -6.00 -11.12
N ALA A 167 -8.33 -5.43 -12.33
CA ALA A 167 -7.77 -4.11 -12.58
C ALA A 167 -8.52 -3.00 -11.83
N SER A 168 -9.86 -3.01 -11.86
CA SER A 168 -10.66 -2.01 -11.15
C SER A 168 -10.46 -2.05 -9.64
N GLY A 169 -10.32 -3.25 -9.07
CA GLY A 169 -10.06 -3.43 -7.64
C GLY A 169 -8.68 -2.89 -7.20
N THR A 170 -7.67 -2.90 -8.08
CA THR A 170 -6.35 -2.35 -7.76
C THR A 170 -6.32 -0.83 -7.64
N LEU A 171 -7.28 -0.14 -8.24
CA LEU A 171 -7.37 1.33 -8.21
C LEU A 171 -7.51 1.90 -6.79
N GLY A 172 -8.06 1.13 -5.86
CA GLY A 172 -8.24 1.56 -4.47
C GLY A 172 -6.95 1.80 -3.68
N GLN A 173 -5.85 1.27 -4.16
CA GLN A 173 -4.54 1.55 -3.57
C GLN A 173 -3.96 2.90 -4.04
N ILE A 174 -4.44 3.41 -5.18
CA ILE A 174 -3.90 4.58 -5.87
C ILE A 174 -4.82 5.79 -5.71
N ILE A 175 -6.16 5.57 -5.79
CA ILE A 175 -7.15 6.65 -5.70
C ILE A 175 -7.39 6.99 -4.23
N PRO A 176 -7.26 8.28 -3.83
CA PRO A 176 -7.61 8.71 -2.48
C PRO A 176 -9.12 8.53 -2.17
N PRO A 177 -9.47 8.21 -0.93
CA PRO A 177 -8.62 7.92 0.22
C PRO A 177 -8.06 6.50 0.22
N SER A 178 -6.76 6.33 0.39
CA SER A 178 -6.06 5.05 0.35
C SER A 178 -5.26 4.84 1.63
N ILE A 179 -5.41 3.68 2.25
CA ILE A 179 -4.64 3.28 3.44
C ILE A 179 -3.14 3.25 3.14
N VAL A 180 -2.76 2.79 1.93
CA VAL A 180 -1.36 2.74 1.52
C VAL A 180 -0.74 4.12 1.43
N LEU A 181 -1.46 5.10 0.88
CA LEU A 181 -0.99 6.49 0.80
C LEU A 181 -0.84 7.12 2.19
N ILE A 182 -1.71 6.79 3.14
CA ILE A 182 -1.61 7.26 4.53
C ILE A 182 -0.35 6.71 5.20
N ILE A 183 -0.13 5.39 5.11
CA ILE A 183 1.06 4.75 5.68
C ILE A 183 2.33 5.28 5.01
N LEU A 184 2.30 5.44 3.69
CA LEU A 184 3.43 5.99 2.94
C LEU A 184 3.74 7.44 3.35
N ALA A 185 2.71 8.27 3.55
CA ALA A 185 2.87 9.65 4.03
C ALA A 185 3.55 9.69 5.41
N ASP A 186 3.15 8.82 6.33
CA ASP A 186 3.73 8.73 7.67
C ASP A 186 5.22 8.36 7.63
N HIS A 187 5.58 7.35 6.82
CA HIS A 187 6.98 6.97 6.64
C HIS A 187 7.81 8.04 5.93
N LEU A 188 7.25 8.72 4.93
CA LEU A 188 7.93 9.81 4.24
C LEU A 188 8.09 11.02 5.15
N ALA A 189 7.09 11.39 5.94
CA ALA A 189 7.20 12.48 6.92
C ALA A 189 8.33 12.19 7.92
N SER A 190 8.39 10.98 8.47
CA SER A 190 9.47 10.56 9.37
C SER A 190 10.85 10.63 8.71
N ALA A 191 10.99 10.21 7.45
CA ALA A 191 12.25 10.30 6.71
C ALA A 191 12.67 11.75 6.43
N VAL A 192 11.70 12.62 6.11
CA VAL A 192 11.92 14.05 5.89
C VAL A 192 12.37 14.75 7.17
N ASP A 193 11.77 14.42 8.31
CA ASP A 193 12.16 14.98 9.62
C ASP A 193 13.59 14.55 10.01
N GLN A 194 13.95 13.30 9.76
CA GLN A 194 15.33 12.81 9.97
C GLN A 194 16.32 13.52 9.05
N ALA A 195 15.98 13.71 7.78
CA ALA A 195 16.82 14.44 6.83
C ALA A 195 16.95 15.92 7.23
N GLY A 196 15.89 16.53 7.73
CA GLY A 196 15.89 17.89 8.26
C GLY A 196 16.85 18.05 9.45
N THR A 197 16.78 17.14 10.39
CA THR A 197 17.68 17.12 11.58
C THR A 197 19.14 16.93 11.17
N ALA A 198 19.42 16.01 10.25
CA ALA A 198 20.76 15.78 9.73
C ALA A 198 21.31 17.03 9.02
N ARG A 199 20.50 17.71 8.20
CA ARG A 199 20.87 18.97 7.54
C ARG A 199 21.17 20.07 8.56
N GLN A 200 20.35 20.24 9.60
CA GLN A 200 20.60 21.24 10.65
C GLN A 200 21.94 20.99 11.35
N VAL A 201 22.26 19.71 11.64
CA VAL A 201 23.55 19.36 12.26
C VAL A 201 24.72 19.73 11.34
N LEU A 202 24.64 19.39 10.05
CA LEU A 202 25.66 19.72 9.06
C LEU A 202 25.82 21.23 8.87
N TYR A 203 24.71 21.97 8.80
CA TYR A 203 24.71 23.41 8.69
C TYR A 203 25.36 24.08 9.91
N LYS A 204 25.03 23.61 11.11
CA LYS A 204 25.65 24.05 12.36
C LYS A 204 27.15 23.80 12.38
N GLN A 205 27.59 22.64 11.90
CA GLN A 205 29.03 22.30 11.83
C GLN A 205 29.78 23.17 10.81
N SER A 206 29.15 23.54 9.69
CA SER A 206 29.80 24.30 8.61
C SER A 206 29.78 25.80 8.84
N THR A 207 28.73 26.36 9.44
CA THR A 207 28.53 27.83 9.56
C THR A 207 28.61 28.33 11.00
N GLY A 208 28.55 27.46 12.00
CA GLY A 208 28.48 27.82 13.41
C GLY A 208 27.13 28.39 13.87
N ASN A 209 26.17 28.58 12.96
CA ASN A 209 24.85 29.11 13.27
C ASN A 209 23.88 28.02 13.72
N PHE A 210 23.04 28.33 14.74
CA PHE A 210 22.11 27.37 15.34
C PHE A 210 20.83 27.14 14.53
N SER A 211 20.44 28.11 13.68
CA SER A 211 19.23 27.98 12.85
C SER A 211 19.55 28.10 11.38
N MET A 212 19.04 27.16 10.59
CA MET A 212 19.11 27.19 9.15
C MET A 212 18.05 28.17 8.62
N PRO A 213 18.33 29.00 7.59
CA PRO A 213 17.33 29.85 6.98
C PRO A 213 16.13 29.03 6.48
N SER A 214 14.92 29.61 6.60
CA SER A 214 13.66 28.94 6.22
C SER A 214 13.59 28.53 4.75
N GLU A 215 14.37 29.17 3.89
CA GLU A 215 14.47 28.84 2.46
C GLU A 215 15.05 27.42 2.20
N PHE A 216 15.79 26.86 3.15
CA PHE A 216 16.34 25.52 3.10
C PHE A 216 15.56 24.54 3.99
N GLY A 217 14.45 24.99 4.55
CA GLY A 217 13.56 24.15 5.36
C GLY A 217 13.00 23.00 4.52
N VAL A 218 13.05 21.78 5.05
CA VAL A 218 12.42 20.63 4.42
C VAL A 218 10.92 20.69 4.74
N VAL A 219 10.10 20.73 3.70
CA VAL A 219 8.63 20.72 3.86
C VAL A 219 8.22 19.30 4.26
N SER A 220 7.54 19.16 5.40
CA SER A 220 7.01 17.88 5.84
C SER A 220 5.96 17.37 4.85
N THR A 221 6.00 16.09 4.53
CA THR A 221 5.03 15.45 3.65
C THR A 221 3.80 15.06 4.46
N THR A 222 2.62 15.56 4.09
CA THR A 222 1.37 15.21 4.75
C THR A 222 0.58 14.17 3.96
N ALA A 223 -0.36 13.47 4.61
CA ALA A 223 -1.29 12.59 3.93
C ALA A 223 -2.11 13.32 2.85
N GLY A 224 -2.45 14.60 3.09
CA GLY A 224 -3.14 15.45 2.12
C GLY A 224 -2.33 15.69 0.84
N ASP A 225 -1.03 15.93 0.97
CA ASP A 225 -0.13 16.13 -0.19
C ASP A 225 -0.03 14.85 -1.02
N MET A 226 0.05 13.69 -0.36
CA MET A 226 0.06 12.38 -1.02
C MET A 226 -1.25 12.12 -1.76
N PHE A 227 -2.38 12.48 -1.17
CA PHE A 227 -3.69 12.36 -1.81
C PHE A 227 -3.82 13.24 -3.04
N LEU A 228 -3.43 14.50 -2.96
CA LEU A 228 -3.45 15.42 -4.10
C LEU A 228 -2.50 14.95 -5.22
N GLY A 229 -1.32 14.44 -4.86
CA GLY A 229 -0.36 13.89 -5.80
C GLY A 229 -0.87 12.63 -6.51
N ALA A 230 -1.54 11.74 -5.80
CA ALA A 230 -2.06 10.47 -6.32
C ALA A 230 -3.35 10.60 -7.12
N LEU A 231 -4.13 11.66 -6.91
CA LEU A 231 -5.43 11.85 -7.57
C LEU A 231 -5.31 11.92 -9.11
N ARG A 232 -4.34 12.71 -9.60
CA ARG A 232 -4.14 12.87 -11.06
C ARG A 232 -3.76 11.56 -11.75
N PRO A 233 -2.71 10.84 -11.34
CA PRO A 233 -2.35 9.56 -11.96
C PRO A 233 -3.45 8.51 -11.78
N GLY A 234 -4.17 8.51 -10.66
CA GLY A 234 -5.31 7.63 -10.42
C GLY A 234 -6.43 7.84 -11.44
N LEU A 235 -6.85 9.08 -11.68
CA LEU A 235 -7.87 9.41 -12.68
C LEU A 235 -7.43 9.08 -14.11
N VAL A 236 -6.16 9.32 -14.45
CA VAL A 236 -5.62 8.92 -15.76
C VAL A 236 -5.70 7.41 -15.94
N LEU A 237 -5.37 6.64 -14.91
CA LEU A 237 -5.41 5.18 -14.96
C LEU A 237 -6.85 4.65 -15.13
N VAL A 238 -7.82 5.24 -14.42
CA VAL A 238 -9.26 4.93 -14.63
C VAL A 238 -9.65 5.19 -16.08
N GLY A 239 -9.29 6.34 -16.64
CA GLY A 239 -9.55 6.70 -18.03
C GLY A 239 -8.93 5.71 -19.02
N LEU A 240 -7.69 5.27 -18.77
CA LEU A 240 -7.02 4.26 -19.60
C LEU A 240 -7.71 2.89 -19.53
N TYR A 241 -8.17 2.47 -18.35
CA TYR A 241 -8.94 1.21 -18.23
C TYR A 241 -10.27 1.29 -18.95
N MET A 242 -10.99 2.41 -18.82
CA MET A 242 -12.24 2.62 -19.55
C MET A 242 -12.02 2.65 -21.08
N ALA A 243 -10.97 3.32 -21.54
CA ALA A 243 -10.60 3.36 -22.95
C ALA A 243 -10.22 1.97 -23.48
N ASN A 244 -9.48 1.18 -22.71
CA ASN A 244 -9.12 -0.19 -23.07
C ASN A 244 -10.37 -1.07 -23.26
N ILE A 245 -11.38 -0.94 -22.40
CA ILE A 245 -12.64 -1.66 -22.52
C ILE A 245 -13.40 -1.23 -23.78
N LEU A 246 -13.45 0.07 -24.08
CA LEU A 246 -14.10 0.56 -25.32
C LEU A 246 -13.46 -0.01 -26.59
N VAL A 247 -12.15 -0.27 -26.57
CA VAL A 247 -11.43 -0.82 -27.74
C VAL A 247 -11.66 -2.33 -27.86
N LEU A 248 -11.82 -3.04 -26.73
CA LEU A 248 -11.92 -4.51 -26.71
C LEU A 248 -13.36 -5.04 -26.72
N ALA A 249 -14.35 -4.20 -26.45
CA ALA A 249 -15.76 -4.53 -26.44
C ALA A 249 -16.41 -4.23 -27.80
#